data_5a3274e501fc4dc4ec31a1b41ed76d82
#
_entry.id   5a3274e501fc4dc4ec31a1b41ed76d82
#
_cell.length_a   1.000
_cell.length_b   1.000
_cell.length_c   1.000
_cell.angle_alpha   90.00
_cell.angle_beta   90.00
_cell.angle_gamma   90.00
#
_symmetry.space_group_name_H-M   'P 1'
#
loop_
_entity.id
_entity.type
_entity.pdbx_description
1 polymer ?
#
loop_
_entity_poly.entity_id
_entity_poly.type
_entity_poly.pdbx_seq_one_letter_code
_entity_poly.pdbx_strand_id
1 'polypeptide(L)'
;MELHYETINLTVDEIFPEINKYTKSSEQKKISAELGDSPYFYFPALWMLLNLTLTEKDFNNTLRDRIFTFMEEMAISEDKRVVELVTVEMLEPIFGLDFETYQEVTKKFLLSTCKKIHQKQKKFFKEPDNIL
;
A
#
# COMPACT_ATOMS: atom_id res chain seq x y z
N MET A 1 6.43 -11.10 -11.42
CA MET A 1 6.68 -9.73 -11.90
C MET A 1 7.94 -9.19 -11.24
N GLU A 2 8.85 -8.66 -12.03
CA GLU A 2 10.05 -8.06 -11.49
C GLU A 2 9.85 -6.56 -11.33
N LEU A 3 9.96 -6.07 -10.09
CA LEU A 3 9.71 -4.68 -9.76
C LEU A 3 11.00 -3.96 -9.43
N HIS A 4 11.14 -2.74 -9.93
CA HIS A 4 12.30 -1.88 -9.68
C HIS A 4 11.84 -0.54 -9.14
N TYR A 5 12.56 -0.04 -8.15
CA TYR A 5 12.21 1.22 -7.49
C TYR A 5 12.14 2.38 -8.49
N GLU A 6 13.08 2.44 -9.44
CA GLU A 6 13.17 3.54 -10.40
C GLU A 6 11.96 3.63 -11.34
N THR A 7 11.25 2.53 -11.58
CA THR A 7 10.14 2.48 -12.53
C THR A 7 8.81 2.13 -11.85
N ILE A 8 8.78 2.05 -10.53
CA ILE A 8 7.60 1.55 -9.83
C ILE A 8 6.37 2.45 -10.05
N ASN A 9 6.55 3.76 -10.15
CA ASN A 9 5.43 4.67 -10.40
C ASN A 9 4.78 4.42 -11.75
N LEU A 10 5.58 4.15 -12.78
CA LEU A 10 5.07 3.83 -14.10
C LEU A 10 4.32 2.50 -14.08
N THR A 11 4.86 1.53 -13.34
CA THR A 11 4.22 0.23 -13.19
C THR A 11 2.86 0.37 -12.53
N VAL A 12 2.77 1.17 -11.47
CA VAL A 12 1.50 1.43 -10.77
C VAL A 12 0.50 2.11 -11.70
N ASP A 13 0.93 3.11 -12.47
CA ASP A 13 0.05 3.78 -13.43
C ASP A 13 -0.51 2.81 -14.47
N GLU A 14 0.30 1.88 -14.94
CA GLU A 14 -0.15 0.88 -15.93
C GLU A 14 -1.13 -0.12 -15.33
N ILE A 15 -0.83 -0.63 -14.13
CA ILE A 15 -1.63 -1.69 -13.50
C ILE A 15 -2.90 -1.13 -12.88
N PHE A 16 -2.83 0.08 -12.32
CA PHE A 16 -3.95 0.68 -11.59
C PHE A 16 -4.35 2.03 -12.17
N PRO A 17 -4.86 2.08 -13.41
CA PRO A 17 -5.37 3.33 -13.97
C PRO A 17 -6.54 3.91 -13.18
N GLU A 18 -7.17 3.09 -12.34
CA GLU A 18 -8.25 3.50 -11.46
C GLU A 18 -7.84 4.61 -10.48
N ILE A 19 -6.56 4.77 -10.21
CA ILE A 19 -6.08 5.87 -9.37
C ILE A 19 -6.59 7.20 -9.90
N ASN A 20 -6.52 7.41 -11.20
CA ASN A 20 -6.96 8.65 -11.82
C ASN A 20 -8.47 8.83 -11.77
N LYS A 21 -9.20 7.73 -11.79
CA LYS A 21 -10.65 7.75 -11.83
C LYS A 21 -11.28 8.00 -10.46
N TYR A 22 -10.74 7.36 -9.43
CA TYR A 22 -11.40 7.32 -8.11
C TYR A 22 -10.78 8.23 -7.06
N THR A 23 -9.52 8.57 -7.18
CA THR A 23 -8.84 9.33 -6.12
C THR A 23 -8.56 10.78 -6.47
N LYS A 24 -8.87 11.21 -7.70
CA LYS A 24 -8.56 12.56 -8.17
C LYS A 24 -7.12 12.94 -7.87
N SER A 25 -6.20 12.04 -8.18
CA SER A 25 -4.81 12.14 -7.81
C SER A 25 -4.00 13.17 -8.59
N SER A 26 -4.66 14.05 -9.34
CA SER A 26 -3.96 15.06 -10.15
C SER A 26 -3.00 15.91 -9.31
N GLU A 27 -3.40 16.30 -8.10
CA GLU A 27 -2.53 17.05 -7.19
C GLU A 27 -1.34 16.22 -6.76
N GLN A 28 -1.55 14.96 -6.42
CA GLN A 28 -0.47 14.06 -5.99
C GLN A 28 0.48 13.78 -7.14
N LYS A 29 -0.03 13.61 -8.35
CA LYS A 29 0.82 13.46 -9.54
C LYS A 29 1.66 14.70 -9.79
N LYS A 30 1.07 15.87 -9.61
CA LYS A 30 1.78 17.13 -9.75
C LYS A 30 2.87 17.28 -8.71
N ILE A 31 2.54 16.95 -7.45
CA ILE A 31 3.52 16.97 -6.36
C ILE A 31 4.65 15.98 -6.65
N SER A 32 4.30 14.78 -7.09
CA SER A 32 5.29 13.76 -7.44
C SER A 32 6.24 14.23 -8.53
N ALA A 33 5.69 14.89 -9.55
CA ALA A 33 6.50 15.45 -10.65
C ALA A 33 7.44 16.54 -10.14
N GLU A 34 6.93 17.44 -9.29
CA GLU A 34 7.71 18.53 -8.72
C GLU A 34 8.83 18.03 -7.81
N LEU A 35 8.61 16.88 -7.14
CA LEU A 35 9.56 16.30 -6.21
C LEU A 35 10.41 15.19 -6.84
N GLY A 36 10.43 15.12 -8.17
CA GLY A 36 11.30 14.18 -8.88
C GLY A 36 10.80 12.75 -8.90
N ASP A 37 9.48 12.56 -8.94
CA ASP A 37 8.84 11.25 -9.09
C ASP A 37 9.17 10.27 -7.97
N SER A 38 9.42 10.75 -6.74
CA SER A 38 9.64 9.87 -5.61
C SER A 38 8.41 8.99 -5.36
N PRO A 39 8.57 7.67 -5.30
CA PRO A 39 7.43 6.77 -5.00
C PRO A 39 6.75 7.09 -3.67
N TYR A 40 7.47 7.61 -2.69
CA TYR A 40 6.91 7.97 -1.39
C TYR A 40 5.87 9.07 -1.50
N PHE A 41 5.92 9.88 -2.55
CA PHE A 41 4.91 10.91 -2.80
C PHE A 41 3.81 10.43 -3.76
N TYR A 42 4.06 9.37 -4.50
CA TYR A 42 3.07 8.80 -5.41
C TYR A 42 2.16 7.78 -4.73
N PHE A 43 2.72 6.94 -3.88
CA PHE A 43 2.01 5.81 -3.28
C PHE A 43 0.84 6.19 -2.37
N PRO A 44 0.76 7.38 -1.77
CA PRO A 44 -0.47 7.77 -1.08
C PRO A 44 -1.72 7.65 -1.94
N ALA A 45 -1.61 7.84 -3.26
CA ALA A 45 -2.74 7.66 -4.17
C ALA A 45 -3.19 6.19 -4.23
N LEU A 46 -2.24 5.26 -4.27
CA LEU A 46 -2.56 3.83 -4.26
C LEU A 46 -3.19 3.42 -2.93
N TRP A 47 -2.67 3.94 -1.82
CA TRP A 47 -3.28 3.69 -0.50
C TRP A 47 -4.71 4.21 -0.44
N MET A 48 -4.98 5.41 -0.95
CA MET A 48 -6.33 5.97 -0.98
C MET A 48 -7.26 5.08 -1.79
N LEU A 49 -6.80 4.55 -2.91
CA LEU A 49 -7.58 3.64 -3.73
C LEU A 49 -7.90 2.36 -2.96
N LEU A 50 -6.91 1.76 -2.31
CA LEU A 50 -7.13 0.58 -1.47
C LEU A 50 -8.13 0.87 -0.36
N ASN A 51 -7.98 2.00 0.31
CA ASN A 51 -8.88 2.38 1.40
C ASN A 51 -10.34 2.48 0.92
N LEU A 52 -10.58 3.00 -0.28
CA LEU A 52 -11.92 3.02 -0.85
C LEU A 52 -12.50 1.60 -1.00
N THR A 53 -11.67 0.65 -1.44
CA THR A 53 -12.14 -0.74 -1.58
C THR A 53 -12.46 -1.39 -0.24
N LEU A 54 -11.86 -0.91 0.85
CA LEU A 54 -12.05 -1.46 2.19
C LEU A 54 -13.21 -0.79 2.93
N THR A 55 -13.46 0.48 2.67
CA THR A 55 -14.46 1.26 3.42
C THR A 55 -15.80 1.38 2.69
N GLU A 56 -15.79 1.35 1.37
CA GLU A 56 -17.02 1.40 0.57
C GLU A 56 -17.49 -0.02 0.30
N LYS A 57 -18.55 -0.43 0.98
CA LYS A 57 -19.07 -1.79 0.86
C LYS A 57 -19.37 -2.15 -0.60
N ASP A 58 -18.84 -3.29 -1.02
CA ASP A 58 -19.02 -3.83 -2.36
C ASP A 58 -18.52 -2.92 -3.49
N PHE A 59 -17.60 -2.00 -3.16
CA PHE A 59 -17.06 -1.07 -4.15
C PHE A 59 -16.39 -1.79 -5.33
N ASN A 60 -15.36 -2.57 -5.05
CA ASN A 60 -14.66 -3.32 -6.09
C ASN A 60 -13.71 -4.36 -5.47
N ASN A 61 -14.23 -5.56 -5.28
CA ASN A 61 -13.47 -6.64 -4.65
C ASN A 61 -12.33 -7.12 -5.55
N THR A 62 -12.51 -7.08 -6.86
CA THR A 62 -11.45 -7.48 -7.79
C THR A 62 -10.28 -6.51 -7.73
N LEU A 63 -10.56 -5.22 -7.68
CA LEU A 63 -9.52 -4.20 -7.53
C LEU A 63 -8.79 -4.36 -6.20
N ARG A 64 -9.52 -4.57 -5.12
CA ARG A 64 -8.95 -4.82 -3.81
C ARG A 64 -7.95 -5.99 -3.86
N ASP A 65 -8.36 -7.10 -4.43
CA ASP A 65 -7.51 -8.29 -4.50
C ASP A 65 -6.28 -8.06 -5.37
N ARG A 66 -6.44 -7.30 -6.45
CA ARG A 66 -5.31 -6.94 -7.31
C ARG A 66 -4.28 -6.09 -6.56
N ILE A 67 -4.75 -5.17 -5.72
CA ILE A 67 -3.83 -4.33 -4.94
C ILE A 67 -3.07 -5.17 -3.91
N PHE A 68 -3.76 -6.05 -3.18
CA PHE A 68 -3.08 -6.92 -2.22
C PHE A 68 -2.08 -7.87 -2.91
N THR A 69 -2.42 -8.37 -4.08
CA THR A 69 -1.48 -9.19 -4.87
C THR A 69 -0.25 -8.38 -5.26
N PHE A 70 -0.44 -7.15 -5.70
CA PHE A 70 0.67 -6.27 -6.07
C PHE A 70 1.55 -5.95 -4.85
N MET A 71 0.94 -5.72 -3.69
CA MET A 71 1.67 -5.50 -2.45
C MET A 71 2.57 -6.71 -2.12
N GLU A 72 2.06 -7.92 -2.32
CA GLU A 72 2.85 -9.13 -2.08
C GLU A 72 4.02 -9.23 -3.05
N GLU A 73 3.81 -8.88 -4.31
CA GLU A 73 4.90 -8.85 -5.29
C GLU A 73 5.98 -7.84 -4.91
N MET A 74 5.58 -6.69 -4.37
CA MET A 74 6.55 -5.71 -3.85
C MET A 74 7.32 -6.29 -2.66
N ALA A 75 6.62 -6.97 -1.76
CA ALA A 75 7.20 -7.52 -0.53
C ALA A 75 8.24 -8.60 -0.80
N ILE A 76 8.09 -9.35 -1.89
CA ILE A 76 9.05 -10.41 -2.27
C ILE A 76 10.10 -9.93 -3.26
N SER A 77 10.11 -8.65 -3.60
CA SER A 77 11.05 -8.09 -4.57
C SER A 77 12.50 -8.24 -4.11
N GLU A 78 13.41 -8.46 -5.04
CA GLU A 78 14.83 -8.44 -4.76
C GLU A 78 15.36 -7.02 -4.55
N ASP A 79 14.63 -6.01 -5.02
CA ASP A 79 14.97 -4.61 -4.77
C ASP A 79 14.49 -4.21 -3.39
N LYS A 80 15.43 -4.06 -2.45
CA LYS A 80 15.10 -3.74 -1.06
C LYS A 80 14.36 -2.42 -0.90
N ARG A 81 14.56 -1.49 -1.83
CA ARG A 81 13.86 -0.20 -1.81
C ARG A 81 12.37 -0.38 -2.13
N VAL A 82 12.03 -1.36 -2.96
CA VAL A 82 10.63 -1.71 -3.24
C VAL A 82 9.98 -2.35 -2.01
N VAL A 83 10.71 -3.24 -1.33
CA VAL A 83 10.22 -3.85 -0.08
C VAL A 83 9.97 -2.76 0.97
N GLU A 84 10.89 -1.83 1.13
CA GLU A 84 10.74 -0.74 2.08
C GLU A 84 9.54 0.15 1.73
N LEU A 85 9.35 0.41 0.44
CA LEU A 85 8.24 1.23 -0.03
C LEU A 85 6.88 0.64 0.35
N VAL A 86 6.66 -0.66 0.10
CA VAL A 86 5.40 -1.29 0.48
C VAL A 86 5.24 -1.33 2.00
N THR A 87 6.34 -1.52 2.72
CA THR A 87 6.32 -1.56 4.17
C THR A 87 5.84 -0.24 4.77
N VAL A 88 6.40 0.87 4.30
CA VAL A 88 6.10 2.21 4.83
C VAL A 88 4.77 2.74 4.29
N GLU A 89 4.54 2.63 2.99
CA GLU A 89 3.43 3.35 2.35
C GLU A 89 2.14 2.55 2.32
N MET A 90 2.20 1.24 2.41
CA MET A 90 1.00 0.41 2.31
C MET A 90 0.71 -0.38 3.60
N LEU A 91 1.73 -0.90 4.27
CA LEU A 91 1.51 -1.72 5.46
C LEU A 91 1.38 -0.91 6.74
N GLU A 92 2.16 0.15 6.92
CA GLU A 92 2.02 1.01 8.11
C GLU A 92 0.65 1.67 8.21
N PRO A 93 0.08 2.21 7.12
CA PRO A 93 -1.24 2.84 7.21
C PRO A 93 -2.36 1.91 7.65
N ILE A 94 -2.17 0.59 7.53
CA ILE A 94 -3.15 -0.40 7.96
C ILE A 94 -3.46 -0.25 9.46
N PHE A 95 -2.48 0.16 10.26
CA PHE A 95 -2.68 0.39 11.69
C PHE A 95 -3.71 1.50 11.99
N GLY A 96 -3.97 2.38 11.04
CA GLY A 96 -4.95 3.45 11.17
C GLY A 96 -6.38 3.05 10.83
N LEU A 97 -6.61 1.83 10.37
CA LEU A 97 -7.94 1.35 10.04
C LEU A 97 -8.76 1.08 11.31
N ASP A 98 -10.10 1.16 11.19
CA ASP A 98 -10.96 0.78 12.29
C ASP A 98 -10.75 -0.72 12.62
N PHE A 99 -11.14 -1.10 13.83
CA PHE A 99 -10.84 -2.43 14.34
C PHE A 99 -11.37 -3.56 13.44
N GLU A 100 -12.61 -3.45 13.00
CA GLU A 100 -13.22 -4.49 12.17
C GLU A 100 -12.52 -4.63 10.82
N THR A 101 -12.23 -3.51 10.17
CA THR A 101 -11.53 -3.51 8.89
C THR A 101 -10.11 -4.03 9.06
N TYR A 102 -9.43 -3.62 10.13
CA TYR A 102 -8.09 -4.11 10.45
C TYR A 102 -8.06 -5.62 10.59
N GLN A 103 -9.03 -6.18 11.32
CA GLN A 103 -9.12 -7.64 11.51
C GLN A 103 -9.34 -8.36 10.19
N GLU A 104 -10.21 -7.81 9.34
CA GLU A 104 -10.48 -8.41 8.05
C GLU A 104 -9.24 -8.39 7.15
N VAL A 105 -8.54 -7.25 7.09
CA VAL A 105 -7.34 -7.11 6.28
C VAL A 105 -6.26 -8.10 6.72
N THR A 106 -5.99 -8.16 8.02
CA THR A 106 -4.90 -9.00 8.52
C THR A 106 -5.22 -10.48 8.46
N LYS A 107 -6.49 -10.86 8.55
CA LYS A 107 -6.89 -12.28 8.53
C LYS A 107 -7.19 -12.80 7.13
N LYS A 108 -7.78 -11.97 6.27
CA LYS A 108 -8.29 -12.44 4.98
C LYS A 108 -7.52 -11.92 3.77
N PHE A 109 -7.00 -10.70 3.82
CA PHE A 109 -6.49 -10.05 2.61
C PHE A 109 -4.98 -9.99 2.50
N LEU A 110 -4.25 -9.78 3.61
CA LEU A 110 -2.79 -9.77 3.53
C LEU A 110 -2.25 -11.14 3.16
N LEU A 111 -1.41 -11.16 2.13
CA LEU A 111 -0.75 -12.38 1.72
C LEU A 111 0.49 -12.64 2.57
N SER A 112 1.11 -13.79 2.36
CA SER A 112 2.09 -14.38 3.27
C SER A 112 3.23 -13.45 3.70
N THR A 113 3.92 -12.84 2.74
CA THR A 113 5.10 -12.03 3.04
C THR A 113 4.71 -10.71 3.67
N CYS A 114 3.65 -10.06 3.15
CA CYS A 114 3.10 -8.86 3.74
C CYS A 114 2.66 -9.09 5.18
N LYS A 115 2.03 -10.23 5.43
CA LYS A 115 1.59 -10.60 6.78
C LYS A 115 2.76 -10.72 7.74
N LYS A 116 3.86 -11.33 7.32
CA LYS A 116 5.07 -11.46 8.14
C LYS A 116 5.69 -10.09 8.44
N ILE A 117 5.76 -9.24 7.44
CA ILE A 117 6.29 -7.88 7.63
C ILE A 117 5.41 -7.12 8.63
N HIS A 118 4.10 -7.20 8.45
CA HIS A 118 3.15 -6.51 9.30
C HIS A 118 3.22 -7.00 10.76
N GLN A 119 3.41 -8.29 10.97
CA GLN A 119 3.58 -8.84 12.31
C GLN A 119 4.82 -8.28 13.01
N LYS A 120 5.91 -8.08 12.28
CA LYS A 120 7.12 -7.44 12.81
C LYS A 120 6.87 -5.97 13.14
N GLN A 121 6.16 -5.26 12.28
CA GLN A 121 5.76 -3.88 12.54
C GLN A 121 4.91 -3.78 13.79
N LYS A 122 3.98 -4.72 13.96
CA LYS A 122 3.09 -4.74 15.12
C LYS A 122 3.86 -4.83 16.43
N LYS A 123 4.89 -5.65 16.49
CA LYS A 123 5.75 -5.75 17.67
C LYS A 123 6.45 -4.43 17.95
N PHE A 124 6.98 -3.81 16.90
CA PHE A 124 7.72 -2.56 17.01
C PHE A 124 6.82 -1.43 17.50
N PHE A 125 5.63 -1.30 16.94
CA PHE A 125 4.72 -0.21 17.29
C PHE A 125 4.00 -0.40 18.62
N LYS A 126 3.91 -1.62 19.14
CA LYS A 126 3.31 -1.86 20.45
C LYS A 126 4.25 -1.57 21.61
N GLU A 127 5.52 -1.86 21.46
CA GLU A 127 6.48 -1.70 22.53
C GLU A 127 6.64 -0.26 23.04
N PRO A 128 6.69 0.76 22.16
CA PRO A 128 6.82 2.13 22.63
C PRO A 128 5.68 2.57 23.54
N ASP A 129 4.48 2.10 23.29
CA ASP A 129 3.30 2.45 24.09
C ASP A 129 3.40 1.91 25.50
N ASN A 130 4.10 0.82 25.69
CA ASN A 130 4.30 0.21 27.01
C ASN A 130 5.33 0.92 27.85
N ILE A 131 6.15 1.74 27.23
CA ILE A 131 7.22 2.48 27.91
C ILE A 131 6.67 3.78 28.50
N LEU A 132 5.60 4.25 27.95
CA LEU A 132 4.97 5.49 28.40
C LEU A 132 3.99 5.24 29.55
#